data_af2db589a21badd451848c2194bec32b
#
_entry.id   af2db589a21badd451848c2194bec32b
#
_cell.length_a   1.000
_cell.length_b   1.000
_cell.length_c   1.000
_cell.angle_alpha   90.00
_cell.angle_beta   90.00
_cell.angle_gamma   90.00
#
_symmetry.space_group_name_H-M   'P 1'
#
loop_
_entity.id
_entity.type
_entity.pdbx_description
1 polymer ?
#
loop_
_entity_poly.entity_id
_entity_poly.type
_entity_poly.pdbx_seq_one_letter_code
_entity_poly.pdbx_strand_id
1 'polypeptide(L)'
;MLSWFTRALRVGVKPAYQSTLRIQTISTMGAYLADERAVAMAAVRTACAITTKVFKTLTSDESVTKKDKSPVTIGDFSAQAAVNYILKKHFPQDNIVAEETSTDLQGDAGKSIRDKVSQLVNEALQASGDIQQPLSDDDILSSID
;
A
#
# COMPACT_ATOMS: atom_id res chain seq x y z
N MET A 1 -29.29 46.47 30.66
CA MET A 1 -28.06 45.94 30.01
C MET A 1 -28.30 44.53 29.44
N LEU A 2 -29.45 44.30 28.78
CA LEU A 2 -29.86 42.93 28.30
C LEU A 2 -30.53 42.99 26.91
N SER A 3 -30.23 44.04 26.13
CA SER A 3 -30.95 44.31 24.85
C SER A 3 -30.07 44.02 23.60
N TRP A 4 -28.80 43.66 23.75
CA TRP A 4 -27.90 43.47 22.63
C TRP A 4 -27.69 41.98 22.26
N PHE A 5 -28.02 41.05 23.16
CA PHE A 5 -27.83 39.63 22.91
C PHE A 5 -28.95 38.94 22.07
N THR A 6 -30.09 39.58 21.95
CA THR A 6 -31.25 39.02 21.24
C THR A 6 -31.35 39.40 19.76
N ARG A 7 -30.40 40.22 19.25
CA ARG A 7 -30.44 40.67 17.84
C ARG A 7 -29.42 39.98 16.92
N ALA A 8 -28.47 39.22 17.46
CA ALA A 8 -27.46 38.49 16.71
C ALA A 8 -27.87 37.06 16.30
N LEU A 9 -29.01 36.58 16.78
CA LEU A 9 -29.52 35.22 16.51
C LEU A 9 -30.62 35.14 15.44
N ARG A 10 -30.80 36.21 14.61
CA ARG A 10 -31.79 36.25 13.54
C ARG A 10 -31.19 36.44 12.14
N VAL A 11 -29.97 35.97 11.90
CA VAL A 11 -29.57 35.59 10.55
C VAL A 11 -29.67 34.07 10.52
N GLY A 12 -30.91 33.61 10.43
CA GLY A 12 -31.22 32.20 10.24
C GLY A 12 -30.74 31.76 8.88
N VAL A 13 -29.55 31.22 8.81
CA VAL A 13 -29.17 30.36 7.68
C VAL A 13 -30.11 29.16 7.74
N LYS A 14 -30.99 29.08 6.76
CA LYS A 14 -32.00 28.01 6.69
C LYS A 14 -31.32 26.65 6.84
N PRO A 15 -31.89 25.70 7.61
CA PRO A 15 -31.28 24.39 7.83
C PRO A 15 -30.92 23.64 6.54
N ALA A 16 -31.63 23.91 5.46
CA ALA A 16 -31.34 23.36 4.13
C ALA A 16 -29.99 23.81 3.54
N TYR A 17 -29.54 25.05 3.84
CA TYR A 17 -28.28 25.57 3.33
C TYR A 17 -27.06 24.93 4.06
N GLN A 18 -27.19 24.67 5.35
CA GLN A 18 -26.14 23.99 6.12
C GLN A 18 -25.99 22.52 5.73
N SER A 19 -27.10 21.85 5.39
CA SER A 19 -27.03 20.46 4.92
C SER A 19 -26.42 20.36 3.51
N THR A 20 -26.73 21.31 2.63
CA THR A 20 -26.18 21.33 1.27
C THR A 20 -24.66 21.61 1.27
N LEU A 21 -24.17 22.55 2.11
CA LEU A 21 -22.74 22.80 2.27
C LEU A 21 -22.00 21.57 2.83
N ARG A 22 -22.60 20.89 3.80
CA ARG A 22 -22.01 19.70 4.40
C ARG A 22 -21.91 18.52 3.42
N ILE A 23 -22.93 18.34 2.60
CA ILE A 23 -22.97 17.33 1.54
C ILE A 23 -21.95 17.66 0.44
N GLN A 24 -21.84 18.91 0.03
CA GLN A 24 -20.85 19.35 -0.96
C GLN A 24 -19.41 19.16 -0.45
N THR A 25 -19.13 19.46 0.81
CA THR A 25 -17.80 19.28 1.40
C THR A 25 -17.41 17.81 1.47
N ILE A 26 -18.32 16.93 1.84
CA ILE A 26 -18.08 15.48 1.87
C ILE A 26 -17.92 14.93 0.45
N SER A 27 -18.71 15.40 -0.51
CA SER A 27 -18.62 14.97 -1.91
C SER A 27 -17.30 15.41 -2.56
N THR A 28 -16.85 16.64 -2.30
CA THR A 28 -15.56 17.13 -2.80
C THR A 28 -14.37 16.46 -2.16
N MET A 29 -14.41 16.16 -0.86
CA MET A 29 -13.35 15.35 -0.21
C MET A 29 -13.28 13.94 -0.76
N GLY A 30 -14.44 13.31 -1.01
CA GLY A 30 -14.46 11.97 -1.62
C GLY A 30 -13.92 11.94 -3.05
N ALA A 31 -14.13 13.00 -3.83
CA ALA A 31 -13.54 13.14 -5.16
C ALA A 31 -12.04 13.47 -5.11
N TYR A 32 -11.62 14.27 -4.14
CA TYR A 32 -10.22 14.69 -3.97
C TYR A 32 -9.28 13.52 -3.65
N LEU A 33 -9.75 12.48 -2.95
CA LEU A 33 -8.96 11.29 -2.59
C LEU A 33 -9.31 10.06 -3.45
N ALA A 34 -9.95 10.26 -4.60
CA ALA A 34 -10.38 9.14 -5.44
C ALA A 34 -9.19 8.39 -6.03
N ASP A 35 -8.16 9.12 -6.46
CA ASP A 35 -6.97 8.57 -7.06
C ASP A 35 -6.11 7.85 -6.02
N GLU A 36 -5.89 8.46 -4.85
CA GLU A 36 -5.17 7.85 -3.73
C GLU A 36 -5.85 6.55 -3.28
N ARG A 37 -7.17 6.57 -3.19
CA ARG A 37 -7.94 5.38 -2.85
C ARG A 37 -7.81 4.29 -3.90
N ALA A 38 -7.87 4.64 -5.19
CA ALA A 38 -7.75 3.69 -6.28
C ALA A 38 -6.37 3.02 -6.28
N VAL A 39 -5.31 3.81 -6.12
CA VAL A 39 -3.92 3.33 -6.04
C VAL A 39 -3.72 2.46 -4.79
N ALA A 40 -4.20 2.89 -3.62
CA ALA A 40 -4.11 2.11 -2.40
C ALA A 40 -4.82 0.75 -2.53
N MET A 41 -6.00 0.72 -3.14
CA MET A 41 -6.71 -0.55 -3.40
C MET A 41 -5.97 -1.44 -4.38
N ALA A 42 -5.33 -0.90 -5.40
CA ALA A 42 -4.50 -1.66 -6.33
C ALA A 42 -3.29 -2.27 -5.60
N ALA A 43 -2.56 -1.48 -4.83
CA ALA A 43 -1.43 -1.92 -4.02
C ALA A 43 -1.80 -3.06 -3.06
N VAL A 44 -2.90 -2.90 -2.31
CA VAL A 44 -3.40 -3.95 -1.40
C VAL A 44 -3.78 -5.22 -2.14
N ARG A 45 -4.43 -5.14 -3.30
CA ARG A 45 -4.77 -6.33 -4.10
C ARG A 45 -3.53 -7.08 -4.57
N THR A 46 -2.50 -6.37 -4.99
CA THR A 46 -1.21 -6.95 -5.40
C THR A 46 -0.53 -7.64 -4.21
N ALA A 47 -0.48 -7.00 -3.04
CA ALA A 47 0.03 -7.60 -1.81
C ALA A 47 -0.76 -8.87 -1.40
N CYS A 48 -2.09 -8.84 -1.48
CA CYS A 48 -2.94 -10.00 -1.22
C CYS A 48 -2.68 -11.16 -2.19
N ALA A 49 -2.39 -10.89 -3.45
CA ALA A 49 -2.03 -11.93 -4.41
C ALA A 49 -0.71 -12.60 -4.04
N ILE A 50 0.30 -11.82 -3.63
CA ILE A 50 1.59 -12.32 -3.15
C ILE A 50 1.40 -13.19 -1.91
N THR A 51 0.78 -12.67 -0.86
CA THR A 51 0.62 -13.39 0.40
C THR A 51 -0.22 -14.66 0.23
N THR A 52 -1.25 -14.64 -0.62
CA THR A 52 -2.03 -15.82 -0.97
C THR A 52 -1.18 -16.88 -1.67
N LYS A 53 -0.27 -16.47 -2.57
CA LYS A 53 0.63 -17.39 -3.28
C LYS A 53 1.61 -18.04 -2.31
N VAL A 54 2.24 -17.23 -1.44
CA VAL A 54 3.15 -17.71 -0.38
C VAL A 54 2.43 -18.72 0.53
N PHE A 55 1.23 -18.39 1.00
CA PHE A 55 0.45 -19.27 1.87
C PHE A 55 0.10 -20.62 1.19
N LYS A 56 -0.30 -20.60 -0.08
CA LYS A 56 -0.58 -21.84 -0.84
C LYS A 56 0.65 -22.73 -0.99
N THR A 57 1.82 -22.14 -1.20
CA THR A 57 3.08 -22.88 -1.29
C THR A 57 3.40 -23.56 0.04
N LEU A 58 3.16 -22.89 1.17
CA LEU A 58 3.34 -23.44 2.51
C LEU A 58 2.44 -24.64 2.80
N THR A 59 1.19 -24.56 2.37
CA THR A 59 0.20 -25.60 2.64
C THR A 59 0.34 -26.81 1.70
N SER A 60 1.04 -26.67 0.58
CA SER A 60 1.27 -27.76 -0.39
C SER A 60 2.56 -28.56 -0.13
N ASP A 61 3.52 -27.99 0.58
CA ASP A 61 4.78 -28.67 0.92
C ASP A 61 4.70 -29.27 2.32
N GLU A 62 4.34 -30.56 2.40
CA GLU A 62 4.39 -31.35 3.63
C GLU A 62 5.84 -31.53 4.18
N SER A 63 6.86 -31.05 3.46
CA SER A 63 8.27 -31.19 3.80
C SER A 63 9.02 -29.85 3.94
N VAL A 64 8.45 -28.87 4.68
CA VAL A 64 9.23 -27.70 5.05
C VAL A 64 10.27 -28.09 6.10
N THR A 65 11.44 -28.48 5.63
CA THR A 65 12.60 -28.70 6.47
C THR A 65 12.96 -27.38 7.17
N LYS A 66 12.99 -27.39 8.49
CA LYS A 66 13.18 -26.27 9.43
C LYS A 66 14.46 -25.44 9.30
N LYS A 67 15.02 -25.25 8.12
CA LYS A 67 16.31 -24.53 7.95
C LYS A 67 16.23 -23.25 7.11
N ASP A 68 15.12 -22.97 6.44
CA ASP A 68 14.97 -21.72 5.70
C ASP A 68 14.24 -20.70 6.55
N LYS A 69 14.72 -19.43 6.49
CA LYS A 69 14.04 -18.28 7.06
C LYS A 69 12.58 -18.32 6.66
N SER A 70 11.74 -18.08 7.65
CA SER A 70 10.30 -18.28 7.62
C SER A 70 9.66 -17.80 6.29
N PRO A 71 8.75 -18.58 5.69
CA PRO A 71 7.93 -18.14 4.58
C PRO A 71 7.15 -16.85 4.85
N VAL A 72 6.85 -16.57 6.11
CA VAL A 72 6.30 -15.28 6.57
C VAL A 72 7.22 -14.15 6.15
N THR A 73 8.52 -14.24 6.43
CA THR A 73 9.51 -13.23 6.03
C THR A 73 9.53 -12.94 4.52
N ILE A 74 9.45 -13.98 3.66
CA ILE A 74 9.39 -13.79 2.21
C ILE A 74 8.10 -13.07 1.80
N GLY A 75 6.99 -13.42 2.45
CA GLY A 75 5.69 -12.77 2.21
C GLY A 75 5.71 -11.29 2.57
N ASP A 76 6.29 -10.94 3.71
CA ASP A 76 6.35 -9.57 4.23
C ASP A 76 7.22 -8.68 3.33
N PHE A 77 8.46 -9.09 3.03
CA PHE A 77 9.34 -8.37 2.10
C PHE A 77 8.70 -8.18 0.72
N SER A 78 8.09 -9.24 0.17
CA SER A 78 7.50 -9.17 -1.16
C SER A 78 6.26 -8.27 -1.18
N ALA A 79 5.42 -8.35 -0.17
CA ALA A 79 4.24 -7.50 -0.06
C ALA A 79 4.63 -6.03 0.10
N GLN A 80 5.59 -5.72 1.00
CA GLN A 80 6.10 -4.37 1.20
C GLN A 80 6.72 -3.80 -0.07
N ALA A 81 7.63 -4.53 -0.73
CA ALA A 81 8.27 -4.08 -1.97
C ALA A 81 7.23 -3.75 -3.06
N ALA A 82 6.23 -4.60 -3.27
CA ALA A 82 5.18 -4.35 -4.27
C ALA A 82 4.32 -3.14 -3.93
N VAL A 83 3.91 -2.98 -2.66
CA VAL A 83 3.13 -1.82 -2.20
C VAL A 83 3.93 -0.53 -2.37
N ASN A 84 5.17 -0.49 -1.88
CA ASN A 84 6.02 0.68 -1.97
C ASN A 84 6.32 1.06 -3.43
N TYR A 85 6.57 0.08 -4.30
CA TYR A 85 6.76 0.32 -5.72
C TYR A 85 5.55 1.02 -6.34
N ILE A 86 4.34 0.50 -6.11
CA ILE A 86 3.11 1.09 -6.64
C ILE A 86 2.91 2.50 -6.08
N LEU A 87 3.10 2.70 -4.78
CA LEU A 87 2.94 4.01 -4.16
C LEU A 87 3.96 5.02 -4.67
N LYS A 88 5.25 4.68 -4.72
CA LYS A 88 6.31 5.57 -5.24
C LYS A 88 6.10 5.94 -6.71
N LYS A 89 5.57 5.01 -7.51
CA LYS A 89 5.25 5.26 -8.92
C LYS A 89 4.15 6.32 -9.10
N HIS A 90 3.12 6.29 -8.25
CA HIS A 90 1.98 7.21 -8.34
C HIS A 90 2.14 8.47 -7.50
N PHE A 91 2.85 8.39 -6.38
CA PHE A 91 3.06 9.46 -5.42
C PHE A 91 4.55 9.63 -5.09
N PRO A 92 5.38 10.04 -6.07
CA PRO A 92 6.85 10.06 -5.91
C PRO A 92 7.35 11.09 -4.90
N GLN A 93 6.49 12.02 -4.46
CA GLN A 93 6.84 13.04 -3.47
C GLN A 93 6.48 12.63 -2.05
N ASP A 94 5.76 11.53 -1.88
CA ASP A 94 5.33 11.07 -0.56
C ASP A 94 6.44 10.27 0.12
N ASN A 95 6.61 10.53 1.41
CA ASN A 95 7.51 9.73 2.24
C ASN A 95 6.82 8.45 2.66
N ILE A 96 7.45 7.31 2.42
CA ILE A 96 6.98 6.01 2.87
C ILE A 96 7.80 5.60 4.08
N VAL A 97 7.13 5.15 5.14
CA VAL A 97 7.74 4.52 6.31
C VAL A 97 7.20 3.11 6.39
N ALA A 98 8.07 2.14 6.36
CA ALA A 98 7.72 0.73 6.34
C ALA A 98 8.51 -0.05 7.40
N GLU A 99 8.13 -1.30 7.65
CA GLU A 99 8.68 -2.10 8.74
C GLU A 99 9.98 -2.79 8.34
N GLU A 100 10.01 -3.37 7.13
CA GLU A 100 11.14 -4.16 6.66
C GLU A 100 12.21 -3.27 6.02
N THR A 101 13.47 -3.70 6.14
CA THR A 101 14.62 -3.07 5.49
C THR A 101 15.35 -4.04 4.60
N SER A 102 15.93 -3.57 3.49
CA SER A 102 16.63 -4.42 2.52
C SER A 102 17.91 -5.07 3.08
N THR A 103 18.38 -4.63 4.24
CA THR A 103 19.64 -5.06 4.85
C THR A 103 19.75 -6.60 4.99
N ASP A 104 18.63 -7.24 5.37
CA ASP A 104 18.59 -8.71 5.56
C ASP A 104 18.64 -9.50 4.24
N LEU A 105 18.40 -8.83 3.11
CA LEU A 105 18.44 -9.41 1.77
C LEU A 105 19.76 -9.16 1.03
N GLN A 106 20.67 -8.39 1.63
CA GLN A 106 21.96 -8.07 1.02
C GLN A 106 22.97 -9.21 1.18
N GLY A 107 24.00 -9.18 0.33
CA GLY A 107 25.10 -10.15 0.36
C GLY A 107 24.66 -11.58 0.00
N ASP A 108 25.59 -12.52 0.18
CA ASP A 108 25.38 -13.93 -0.18
C ASP A 108 24.41 -14.64 0.77
N ALA A 109 24.39 -14.25 2.04
CA ALA A 109 23.49 -14.84 3.03
C ALA A 109 22.01 -14.53 2.74
N GLY A 110 21.72 -13.37 2.16
CA GLY A 110 20.35 -12.95 1.77
C GLY A 110 19.91 -13.43 0.39
N LYS A 111 20.85 -13.97 -0.43
CA LYS A 111 20.60 -14.25 -1.84
C LYS A 111 19.37 -15.14 -2.09
N SER A 112 19.25 -16.24 -1.37
CA SER A 112 18.13 -17.19 -1.58
C SER A 112 16.78 -16.55 -1.31
N ILE A 113 16.66 -15.67 -0.31
CA ILE A 113 15.42 -14.96 0.02
C ILE A 113 15.19 -13.87 -1.02
N ARG A 114 16.22 -13.09 -1.36
CA ARG A 114 16.16 -12.06 -2.40
C ARG A 114 15.63 -12.62 -3.73
N ASP A 115 16.19 -13.74 -4.20
CA ASP A 115 15.76 -14.38 -5.45
C ASP A 115 14.26 -14.72 -5.42
N LYS A 116 13.75 -15.23 -4.30
CA LYS A 116 12.31 -15.55 -4.12
C LYS A 116 11.45 -14.29 -4.04
N VAL A 117 11.91 -13.27 -3.32
CA VAL A 117 11.23 -11.96 -3.23
C VAL A 117 11.15 -11.33 -4.62
N SER A 118 12.28 -11.28 -5.34
CA SER A 118 12.34 -10.72 -6.70
C SER A 118 11.38 -11.43 -7.65
N GLN A 119 11.32 -12.75 -7.58
CA GLN A 119 10.37 -13.52 -8.39
C GLN A 119 8.93 -13.16 -8.07
N LEU A 120 8.54 -13.19 -6.79
CA LEU A 120 7.16 -12.93 -6.36
C LEU A 120 6.69 -11.52 -6.70
N VAL A 121 7.55 -10.52 -6.46
CA VAL A 121 7.26 -9.11 -6.75
C VAL A 121 7.07 -8.91 -8.25
N ASN A 122 8.01 -9.39 -9.07
CA ASN A 122 7.93 -9.24 -10.51
C ASN A 122 6.69 -9.91 -11.09
N GLU A 123 6.38 -11.13 -10.69
CA GLU A 123 5.18 -11.84 -11.15
C GLU A 123 3.90 -11.09 -10.76
N ALA A 124 3.81 -10.57 -9.55
CA ALA A 124 2.63 -9.85 -9.08
C ALA A 124 2.44 -8.50 -9.77
N LEU A 125 3.53 -7.72 -9.94
CA LEU A 125 3.49 -6.42 -10.61
C LEU A 125 3.23 -6.55 -12.11
N GLN A 126 3.70 -7.62 -12.76
CA GLN A 126 3.35 -7.92 -14.15
C GLN A 126 1.88 -8.33 -14.29
N ALA A 127 1.40 -9.17 -13.38
CA ALA A 127 0.00 -9.62 -13.41
C ALA A 127 -0.99 -8.47 -13.15
N SER A 128 -0.63 -7.48 -12.33
CA SER A 128 -1.43 -6.27 -12.11
C SER A 128 -1.31 -5.24 -13.25
N GLY A 129 -0.32 -5.38 -14.13
CA GLY A 129 -0.04 -4.44 -15.21
C GLY A 129 0.78 -3.21 -14.78
N ASP A 130 1.32 -3.23 -13.57
CA ASP A 130 2.13 -2.11 -13.05
C ASP A 130 3.50 -2.02 -13.72
N ILE A 131 4.05 -3.14 -14.18
CA ILE A 131 5.31 -3.19 -14.94
C ILE A 131 5.14 -3.99 -16.23
N GLN A 132 5.92 -3.63 -17.26
CA GLN A 132 5.98 -4.35 -18.55
C GLN A 132 7.21 -5.27 -18.62
N GLN A 133 8.29 -4.88 -17.96
CA GLN A 133 9.55 -5.63 -17.88
C GLN A 133 9.87 -5.91 -16.41
N PRO A 134 10.52 -7.04 -16.12
CA PRO A 134 10.94 -7.35 -14.75
C PRO A 134 11.86 -6.27 -14.19
N LEU A 135 11.67 -5.96 -12.92
CA LEU A 135 12.57 -5.12 -12.14
C LEU A 135 13.84 -5.89 -11.82
N SER A 136 14.97 -5.18 -11.72
CA SER A 136 16.22 -5.75 -11.21
C SER A 136 16.14 -6.00 -9.69
N ASP A 137 17.06 -6.80 -9.17
CA ASP A 137 17.20 -7.00 -7.72
C ASP A 137 17.43 -5.67 -6.99
N ASP A 138 18.23 -4.77 -7.56
CA ASP A 138 18.53 -3.46 -6.98
C ASP A 138 17.26 -2.58 -6.91
N ASP A 139 16.43 -2.59 -7.96
CA ASP A 139 15.15 -1.86 -7.95
C ASP A 139 14.21 -2.41 -6.87
N ILE A 140 14.19 -3.73 -6.70
CA ILE A 140 13.35 -4.38 -5.68
C ILE A 140 13.86 -4.08 -4.28
N LEU A 141 15.17 -4.18 -4.03
CA LEU A 141 15.75 -3.79 -2.75
C LEU A 141 15.46 -2.33 -2.42
N SER A 142 15.61 -1.43 -3.40
CA SER A 142 15.25 -0.01 -3.25
C SER A 142 13.75 0.23 -3.00
N SER A 143 12.90 -0.71 -3.40
CA SER A 143 11.46 -0.61 -3.13
C SER A 143 11.09 -1.07 -1.72
N ILE A 144 11.95 -1.84 -1.06
CA ILE A 144 11.75 -2.24 0.35
C ILE A 144 12.04 -1.04 1.26
N ASP A 145 13.10 -0.27 0.99
CA ASP A 145 13.53 0.90 1.75
C ASP A 145 12.74 2.17 1.34
#